data_2a25c01470e5bb361cca92b2fbd67701
#
_entry.id   2a25c01470e5bb361cca92b2fbd67701
#
_cell.length_a   1.000
_cell.length_b   1.000
_cell.length_c   1.000
_cell.angle_alpha   90.00
_cell.angle_beta   90.00
_cell.angle_gamma   90.00
#
_symmetry.space_group_name_H-M   'P 1'
#
loop_
_entity.id
_entity.type
_entity.pdbx_description
1 polymer ?
#
loop_
_entity_poly.entity_id
_entity_poly.type
_entity_poly.pdbx_seq_one_letter_code
_entity_poly.pdbx_strand_id
1 'polypeptide(L)'
;YKHWLFDGAWWQQSKQYSTIAPNPTHNEGLVFYDQNKKAISYYNEEPDVTVNLGQELLLRVFNDALVTIPNGDALKLDGNVTGNTPNAILSLADTELNSAVTGVATQDILSKSTGYITVYGQISDVDTSAWSGGDSLYLSATLPGKLTNVPQPILRPIGTVLISDAVIGSIIVSKSPLVSLTAVGQVSALVTTTQTLSTTPVQLQIYKNTSLLQSNVTITQIGTTRYTALMTPTTVGASGFYRISLSISTSSSDHNAFVFEVYINTVATGILGIIDLTNNNTTAGTTTFTAITPNPIINGDDVEIYVYSQSGTPTFSCESAVFNIERIGVL
;
A
#
# COMPACT_ATOMS: atom_id res chain seq x y z
N TYR A 1 41.65 -34.17 -11.70
CA TYR A 1 42.84 -33.77 -10.97
C TYR A 1 42.49 -33.61 -9.51
N LYS A 2 43.27 -34.26 -8.59
CA LYS A 2 43.13 -34.09 -7.15
C LYS A 2 44.01 -32.91 -6.74
N HIS A 3 43.42 -31.83 -6.25
CA HIS A 3 44.15 -30.74 -5.64
C HIS A 3 44.36 -31.02 -4.16
N TRP A 4 45.56 -30.85 -3.69
CA TRP A 4 45.90 -30.97 -2.29
C TRP A 4 46.29 -29.61 -1.75
N LEU A 5 45.76 -29.25 -0.61
CA LEU A 5 46.12 -28.04 0.13
C LEU A 5 46.89 -28.46 1.39
N PHE A 6 47.98 -27.75 1.68
CA PHE A 6 48.74 -27.90 2.92
C PHE A 6 48.26 -26.89 3.95
N ASP A 7 47.73 -27.37 5.06
CA ASP A 7 47.21 -26.52 6.12
C ASP A 7 48.23 -26.15 7.19
N GLY A 8 49.48 -26.45 6.99
CA GLY A 8 50.60 -26.25 7.91
C GLY A 8 50.95 -27.48 8.77
N ALA A 9 50.07 -28.49 8.81
CA ALA A 9 50.31 -29.73 9.55
C ALA A 9 50.16 -30.97 8.63
N TRP A 10 49.13 -30.96 7.77
CA TRP A 10 48.79 -32.09 6.90
C TRP A 10 48.37 -31.63 5.51
N TRP A 11 48.62 -32.50 4.50
CA TRP A 11 48.09 -32.36 3.17
C TRP A 11 46.64 -32.80 3.17
N GLN A 12 45.72 -31.86 2.88
CA GLN A 12 44.30 -32.16 2.73
C GLN A 12 43.90 -32.12 1.26
N GLN A 13 43.07 -33.05 0.85
CA GLN A 13 42.49 -33.00 -0.47
C GLN A 13 41.56 -31.77 -0.55
N SER A 14 41.81 -30.85 -1.47
CA SER A 14 40.89 -29.75 -1.70
C SER A 14 39.52 -30.30 -2.10
N LYS A 15 38.46 -29.86 -1.44
CA LYS A 15 37.09 -30.20 -1.85
C LYS A 15 36.83 -29.55 -3.20
N GLN A 16 36.83 -30.36 -4.26
CA GLN A 16 36.30 -29.92 -5.55
C GLN A 16 34.79 -30.19 -5.50
N TYR A 17 34.00 -29.13 -5.58
CA TYR A 17 32.55 -29.28 -5.65
C TYR A 17 32.19 -29.98 -6.96
N SER A 18 31.39 -31.03 -6.87
CA SER A 18 30.98 -31.80 -8.05
C SER A 18 30.20 -30.92 -9.00
N THR A 19 30.59 -30.91 -10.27
CA THR A 19 29.83 -30.26 -11.35
C THR A 19 28.92 -31.25 -12.09
N ILE A 20 28.64 -32.39 -11.49
CA ILE A 20 27.91 -33.49 -12.15
C ILE A 20 26.41 -33.35 -11.82
N ALA A 21 25.60 -33.24 -12.86
CA ALA A 21 24.15 -33.41 -12.74
C ALA A 21 23.82 -34.95 -12.78
N PRO A 22 22.81 -35.40 -12.01
CA PRO A 22 21.89 -34.66 -11.16
C PRO A 22 22.55 -34.19 -9.85
N ASN A 23 21.87 -33.30 -9.12
CA ASN A 23 22.28 -32.89 -7.76
C ASN A 23 22.48 -34.14 -6.88
N PRO A 24 23.41 -34.09 -5.90
CA PRO A 24 23.61 -35.21 -4.99
C PRO A 24 22.35 -35.48 -4.15
N THR A 25 22.23 -36.71 -3.66
CA THR A 25 21.19 -37.03 -2.70
C THR A 25 21.29 -36.12 -1.47
N HIS A 26 20.12 -35.67 -0.97
CA HIS A 26 20.05 -34.82 0.21
C HIS A 26 20.85 -35.42 1.39
N ASN A 27 21.72 -34.60 1.96
CA ASN A 27 22.47 -34.89 3.17
C ASN A 27 22.73 -33.53 3.84
N GLU A 28 22.18 -33.31 5.02
CA GLU A 28 22.35 -32.06 5.77
C GLU A 28 23.81 -31.62 5.86
N GLY A 29 24.09 -30.35 5.57
CA GLY A 29 25.43 -29.77 5.57
C GLY A 29 26.27 -30.08 4.32
N LEU A 30 25.76 -30.86 3.36
CA LEU A 30 26.48 -31.12 2.09
C LEU A 30 26.47 -29.88 1.22
N VAL A 31 27.64 -29.41 0.85
CA VAL A 31 27.84 -28.28 -0.08
C VAL A 31 28.23 -28.81 -1.45
N PHE A 32 27.56 -28.33 -2.51
CA PHE A 32 27.79 -28.76 -3.88
C PHE A 32 27.58 -27.61 -4.88
N TYR A 33 27.95 -27.82 -6.14
CA TYR A 33 27.61 -26.88 -7.19
C TYR A 33 26.40 -27.39 -7.96
N ASP A 34 25.31 -26.64 -7.90
CA ASP A 34 24.08 -26.93 -8.64
C ASP A 34 24.23 -26.48 -10.10
N GLN A 35 24.25 -27.45 -11.01
CA GLN A 35 24.40 -27.20 -12.46
C GLN A 35 23.20 -26.49 -13.07
N ASN A 36 22.01 -26.69 -12.52
CA ASN A 36 20.76 -26.09 -13.03
C ASN A 36 20.64 -24.63 -12.58
N LYS A 37 20.95 -24.37 -11.33
CA LYS A 37 20.89 -23.04 -10.73
C LYS A 37 22.16 -22.20 -10.97
N LYS A 38 23.26 -22.87 -11.44
CA LYS A 38 24.58 -22.24 -11.62
C LYS A 38 25.11 -21.56 -10.37
N ALA A 39 24.85 -22.15 -9.21
CA ALA A 39 25.19 -21.63 -7.90
C ALA A 39 25.90 -22.66 -7.02
N ILE A 40 26.69 -22.21 -6.06
CA ILE A 40 27.09 -23.06 -4.93
C ILE A 40 25.86 -23.20 -4.03
N SER A 41 25.51 -24.45 -3.74
CA SER A 41 24.32 -24.78 -2.97
C SER A 41 24.66 -25.67 -1.80
N TYR A 42 23.80 -25.70 -0.80
CA TYR A 42 23.91 -26.65 0.30
C TYR A 42 22.54 -27.15 0.72
N TYR A 43 22.53 -28.33 1.33
CA TYR A 43 21.35 -28.88 1.97
C TYR A 43 21.32 -28.47 3.45
N ASN A 44 20.21 -27.93 3.89
CA ASN A 44 19.91 -27.71 5.30
C ASN A 44 19.23 -28.96 5.92
N GLU A 45 18.62 -28.84 7.10
CA GLU A 45 17.88 -29.91 7.75
C GLU A 45 16.58 -30.32 7.04
N GLU A 46 16.05 -29.46 6.15
CA GLU A 46 14.79 -29.69 5.45
C GLU A 46 15.04 -30.38 4.09
N PRO A 47 14.52 -31.60 3.87
CA PRO A 47 14.79 -32.35 2.63
C PRO A 47 14.34 -31.65 1.35
N ASP A 48 13.30 -30.82 1.45
CA ASP A 48 12.69 -30.14 0.32
C ASP A 48 13.30 -28.76 0.05
N VAL A 49 14.32 -28.37 0.83
CA VAL A 49 14.97 -27.06 0.71
C VAL A 49 16.43 -27.20 0.30
N THR A 50 16.76 -26.67 -0.89
CA THR A 50 18.14 -26.48 -1.35
C THR A 50 18.46 -24.99 -1.33
N VAL A 51 19.44 -24.58 -0.53
CA VAL A 51 19.82 -23.18 -0.38
C VAL A 51 20.89 -22.83 -1.42
N ASN A 52 20.61 -21.84 -2.27
CA ASN A 52 21.49 -21.35 -3.32
C ASN A 52 22.24 -20.10 -2.86
N LEU A 53 23.52 -20.24 -2.55
CA LEU A 53 24.33 -19.16 -1.99
C LEU A 53 24.42 -17.95 -2.94
N GLY A 54 24.04 -16.78 -2.43
CA GLY A 54 24.06 -15.53 -3.17
C GLY A 54 22.82 -15.27 -4.06
N GLN A 55 21.91 -16.24 -4.18
CA GLN A 55 20.67 -16.08 -4.95
C GLN A 55 19.44 -15.93 -4.08
N GLU A 56 19.49 -16.35 -2.82
CA GLU A 56 18.38 -16.31 -1.90
C GLU A 56 18.85 -16.08 -0.45
N LEU A 57 17.95 -15.43 0.32
CA LEU A 57 18.09 -15.22 1.76
C LEU A 57 16.92 -15.89 2.47
N LEU A 58 17.21 -16.85 3.32
CA LEU A 58 16.22 -17.60 4.07
C LEU A 58 16.20 -17.15 5.54
N LEU A 59 15.01 -17.21 6.14
CA LEU A 59 14.81 -17.08 7.58
C LEU A 59 14.09 -18.32 8.10
N ARG A 60 14.62 -18.92 9.15
CA ARG A 60 13.98 -20.03 9.85
C ARG A 60 12.89 -19.48 10.75
N VAL A 61 11.69 -20.04 10.68
CA VAL A 61 10.51 -19.65 11.45
C VAL A 61 9.80 -20.86 12.03
N PHE A 62 8.93 -20.64 13.02
CA PHE A 62 8.07 -21.66 13.61
C PHE A 62 6.61 -21.37 13.27
N ASN A 63 5.91 -22.40 12.78
CA ASN A 63 4.47 -22.35 12.55
C ASN A 63 3.73 -22.78 13.82
N ASP A 64 3.28 -21.80 14.60
CA ASP A 64 2.52 -22.09 15.84
C ASP A 64 1.00 -22.34 15.56
N ALA A 65 0.55 -22.25 14.32
CA ALA A 65 -0.83 -22.56 13.95
C ALA A 65 -1.12 -24.08 14.01
N LEU A 66 -2.40 -24.43 13.99
CA LEU A 66 -2.86 -25.82 13.93
C LEU A 66 -3.01 -26.36 12.50
N VAL A 67 -2.60 -25.55 11.51
CA VAL A 67 -2.69 -25.88 10.08
C VAL A 67 -1.32 -25.70 9.42
N THR A 68 -1.06 -26.47 8.37
CA THR A 68 0.13 -26.31 7.53
C THR A 68 0.07 -24.97 6.81
N ILE A 69 1.20 -24.29 6.75
CA ILE A 69 1.41 -23.12 5.90
C ILE A 69 1.97 -23.63 4.56
N PRO A 70 1.23 -23.47 3.45
CA PRO A 70 1.67 -23.95 2.15
C PRO A 70 2.90 -23.20 1.60
N ASN A 71 3.68 -23.87 0.76
CA ASN A 71 4.69 -23.27 -0.08
C ASN A 71 4.09 -22.11 -0.90
N GLY A 72 4.78 -20.97 -0.98
CA GLY A 72 4.33 -19.80 -1.71
C GLY A 72 3.44 -18.83 -0.92
N ASP A 73 3.04 -19.17 0.31
CA ASP A 73 2.25 -18.27 1.15
C ASP A 73 3.10 -17.20 1.84
N ALA A 74 2.60 -15.97 1.87
CA ALA A 74 3.27 -14.82 2.49
C ALA A 74 3.03 -14.75 4.01
N LEU A 75 4.10 -14.54 4.78
CA LEU A 75 4.09 -14.54 6.25
C LEU A 75 4.66 -13.26 6.85
N LYS A 76 4.17 -12.95 8.05
CA LYS A 76 4.76 -11.99 8.98
C LYS A 76 5.13 -12.66 10.29
N LEU A 77 6.04 -12.04 11.05
CA LEU A 77 6.32 -12.45 12.43
C LEU A 77 5.19 -11.94 13.34
N ASP A 78 4.79 -12.76 14.32
CA ASP A 78 3.73 -12.42 15.27
C ASP A 78 4.25 -11.78 16.57
N GLY A 79 5.58 -11.68 16.70
CA GLY A 79 6.26 -11.14 17.88
C GLY A 79 6.56 -12.19 18.97
N ASN A 80 6.10 -13.42 18.80
CA ASN A 80 6.36 -14.52 19.73
C ASN A 80 7.55 -15.38 19.27
N VAL A 81 8.02 -16.22 20.17
CA VAL A 81 9.17 -17.12 19.94
C VAL A 81 8.85 -18.50 20.51
N THR A 82 9.16 -19.55 19.77
CA THR A 82 9.12 -20.93 20.24
C THR A 82 10.54 -21.48 20.30
N GLY A 83 11.02 -21.77 21.48
CA GLY A 83 12.44 -22.03 21.69
C GLY A 83 13.28 -20.80 21.32
N ASN A 84 14.16 -20.93 20.32
CA ASN A 84 14.97 -19.83 19.77
C ASN A 84 14.53 -19.44 18.35
N THR A 85 13.34 -19.84 17.93
CA THR A 85 12.83 -19.59 16.59
C THR A 85 11.64 -18.64 16.63
N PRO A 86 11.63 -17.53 15.86
CA PRO A 86 10.50 -16.62 15.82
C PRO A 86 9.28 -17.29 15.21
N ASN A 87 8.11 -17.02 15.76
CA ASN A 87 6.85 -17.52 15.20
C ASN A 87 6.42 -16.66 14.01
N ALA A 88 5.85 -17.31 13.01
CA ALA A 88 5.31 -16.65 11.83
C ALA A 88 3.85 -17.06 11.61
N ILE A 89 3.08 -16.10 11.12
CA ILE A 89 1.66 -16.26 10.77
C ILE A 89 1.41 -15.72 9.36
N LEU A 90 0.30 -16.14 8.75
CA LEU A 90 -0.10 -15.65 7.43
C LEU A 90 -0.37 -14.14 7.44
N SER A 91 0.15 -13.44 6.46
CA SER A 91 -0.11 -12.01 6.22
C SER A 91 -1.42 -11.82 5.46
N LEU A 92 -2.04 -10.63 5.61
CA LEU A 92 -3.26 -10.26 4.88
C LEU A 92 -3.26 -8.75 4.60
N ALA A 93 -3.57 -8.33 3.38
CA ALA A 93 -3.60 -6.91 3.01
C ALA A 93 -4.94 -6.22 3.35
N ASP A 94 -5.49 -6.49 4.55
CA ASP A 94 -6.72 -5.90 5.08
C ASP A 94 -6.45 -4.66 5.96
N THR A 95 -5.33 -4.65 6.67
CA THR A 95 -4.83 -3.52 7.46
C THR A 95 -3.34 -3.35 7.26
N GLU A 96 -2.79 -2.18 7.58
CA GLU A 96 -1.34 -1.95 7.46
C GLU A 96 -0.54 -2.92 8.33
N LEU A 97 -1.00 -3.16 9.56
CA LEU A 97 -0.35 -4.09 10.51
C LEU A 97 -0.38 -5.54 10.01
N ASN A 98 -1.50 -5.99 9.44
CA ASN A 98 -1.65 -7.34 8.91
C ASN A 98 -0.90 -7.53 7.59
N SER A 99 -0.71 -6.45 6.82
CA SER A 99 -0.01 -6.47 5.54
C SER A 99 1.51 -6.50 5.66
N ALA A 100 2.07 -6.42 6.87
CA ALA A 100 3.50 -6.60 7.07
C ALA A 100 3.93 -8.00 6.60
N VAL A 101 4.85 -8.08 5.62
CA VAL A 101 5.37 -9.35 5.12
C VAL A 101 6.84 -9.46 5.48
N THR A 102 7.22 -10.53 6.18
CA THR A 102 8.61 -10.85 6.48
C THR A 102 9.24 -11.66 5.36
N GLY A 103 8.49 -12.62 4.82
CA GLY A 103 8.94 -13.47 3.71
C GLY A 103 7.79 -14.31 3.17
N VAL A 104 8.12 -15.19 2.24
CA VAL A 104 7.20 -16.13 1.60
C VAL A 104 7.70 -17.55 1.90
N ALA A 105 6.81 -18.46 2.26
CA ALA A 105 7.16 -19.83 2.54
C ALA A 105 7.86 -20.48 1.33
N THR A 106 8.98 -21.13 1.55
CA THR A 106 9.75 -21.81 0.49
C THR A 106 9.55 -23.34 0.51
N GLN A 107 8.71 -23.79 1.40
CA GLN A 107 8.27 -25.17 1.59
C GLN A 107 6.92 -25.20 2.29
N ASP A 108 6.27 -26.33 2.35
CA ASP A 108 5.15 -26.56 3.27
C ASP A 108 5.67 -26.59 4.71
N ILE A 109 5.24 -25.64 5.55
CA ILE A 109 5.62 -25.59 6.96
C ILE A 109 4.50 -26.26 7.78
N LEU A 110 4.75 -27.45 8.25
CA LEU A 110 3.76 -28.23 8.99
C LEU A 110 3.31 -27.53 10.28
N SER A 111 2.11 -27.88 10.74
CA SER A 111 1.62 -27.41 12.06
C SER A 111 2.60 -27.75 13.17
N LYS A 112 2.84 -26.79 14.06
CA LYS A 112 3.75 -26.93 15.22
C LYS A 112 5.17 -27.36 14.85
N SER A 113 5.64 -26.97 13.67
CA SER A 113 6.96 -27.30 13.15
C SER A 113 7.72 -26.05 12.73
N THR A 114 9.04 -26.20 12.61
CA THR A 114 9.89 -25.19 11.98
C THR A 114 9.89 -25.36 10.46
N GLY A 115 10.23 -24.30 9.77
CA GLY A 115 10.45 -24.29 8.32
C GLY A 115 11.13 -22.99 7.90
N TYR A 116 11.28 -22.80 6.61
CA TYR A 116 11.98 -21.65 6.04
C TYR A 116 11.05 -20.76 5.23
N ILE A 117 11.30 -19.46 5.31
CA ILE A 117 10.71 -18.45 4.44
C ILE A 117 11.80 -17.74 3.66
N THR A 118 11.56 -17.46 2.39
CA THR A 118 12.44 -16.64 1.55
C THR A 118 12.14 -15.17 1.83
N VAL A 119 13.15 -14.46 2.32
CA VAL A 119 13.08 -13.00 2.56
C VAL A 119 13.41 -12.23 1.29
N TYR A 120 14.30 -12.77 0.49
CA TYR A 120 14.70 -12.28 -0.83
C TYR A 120 15.22 -13.45 -1.68
N GLY A 121 14.84 -13.52 -2.95
CA GLY A 121 15.32 -14.52 -3.87
C GLY A 121 14.22 -15.37 -4.51
N GLN A 122 14.60 -16.45 -5.15
CA GLN A 122 13.68 -17.31 -5.90
C GLN A 122 13.04 -18.36 -5.00
N ILE A 123 11.72 -18.54 -5.15
CA ILE A 123 10.98 -19.70 -4.66
C ILE A 123 10.55 -20.52 -5.86
N SER A 124 10.71 -21.82 -5.75
CA SER A 124 10.36 -22.81 -6.81
C SER A 124 9.22 -23.71 -6.34
N ASP A 125 8.67 -24.48 -7.29
CA ASP A 125 7.64 -25.49 -7.05
C ASP A 125 6.36 -24.90 -6.42
N VAL A 126 6.01 -23.68 -6.86
CA VAL A 126 4.77 -22.97 -6.50
C VAL A 126 3.82 -23.01 -7.70
N ASP A 127 2.55 -23.32 -7.47
CA ASP A 127 1.52 -23.20 -8.50
C ASP A 127 1.34 -21.71 -8.90
N THR A 128 1.86 -21.37 -10.07
CA THR A 128 1.77 -20.03 -10.67
C THR A 128 0.94 -20.03 -11.95
N SER A 129 0.20 -21.12 -12.22
CA SER A 129 -0.56 -21.30 -13.47
C SER A 129 -1.66 -20.26 -13.69
N ALA A 130 -2.11 -19.61 -12.62
CA ALA A 130 -3.10 -18.51 -12.69
C ALA A 130 -2.50 -17.18 -13.20
N TRP A 131 -1.18 -17.08 -13.37
CA TRP A 131 -0.47 -15.85 -13.71
C TRP A 131 0.44 -16.05 -14.93
N SER A 132 0.89 -14.97 -15.52
CA SER A 132 1.85 -14.98 -16.62
C SER A 132 3.27 -14.67 -16.12
N GLY A 133 4.30 -15.20 -16.79
CA GLY A 133 5.68 -14.81 -16.51
C GLY A 133 5.87 -13.30 -16.65
N GLY A 134 6.48 -12.67 -15.63
CA GLY A 134 6.64 -11.22 -15.55
C GLY A 134 5.53 -10.50 -14.79
N ASP A 135 4.42 -11.15 -14.42
CA ASP A 135 3.37 -10.54 -13.61
C ASP A 135 3.91 -10.13 -12.24
N SER A 136 3.58 -8.91 -11.82
CA SER A 136 3.82 -8.46 -10.44
C SER A 136 2.82 -9.09 -9.48
N LEU A 137 3.31 -9.57 -8.34
CA LEU A 137 2.50 -10.20 -7.31
C LEU A 137 2.37 -9.33 -6.08
N TYR A 138 1.16 -9.25 -5.56
CA TYR A 138 0.76 -8.49 -4.38
C TYR A 138 0.17 -9.44 -3.33
N LEU A 139 0.23 -9.02 -2.06
CA LEU A 139 -0.48 -9.72 -0.98
C LEU A 139 -1.99 -9.56 -1.16
N SER A 140 -2.74 -10.64 -1.02
CA SER A 140 -4.22 -10.62 -1.08
C SER A 140 -4.82 -9.89 0.13
N ALA A 141 -5.90 -9.13 -0.11
CA ALA A 141 -6.70 -8.49 0.94
C ALA A 141 -7.83 -9.39 1.49
N THR A 142 -8.09 -10.54 0.85
CA THR A 142 -9.24 -11.40 1.20
C THR A 142 -8.84 -12.82 1.64
N LEU A 143 -7.70 -13.30 1.19
CA LEU A 143 -7.23 -14.66 1.47
C LEU A 143 -5.87 -14.58 2.19
N PRO A 144 -5.81 -14.95 3.50
CA PRO A 144 -4.56 -14.90 4.26
C PRO A 144 -3.44 -15.70 3.60
N GLY A 145 -2.26 -15.11 3.54
CA GLY A 145 -1.05 -15.69 2.94
C GLY A 145 -1.00 -15.68 1.42
N LYS A 146 -2.14 -15.57 0.74
CA LYS A 146 -2.19 -15.72 -0.72
C LYS A 146 -1.69 -14.50 -1.47
N LEU A 147 -1.12 -14.76 -2.64
CA LEU A 147 -0.68 -13.75 -3.59
C LEU A 147 -1.72 -13.56 -4.71
N THR A 148 -1.66 -12.40 -5.35
CA THR A 148 -2.52 -12.04 -6.50
C THR A 148 -1.76 -11.11 -7.43
N ASN A 149 -2.03 -11.16 -8.73
CA ASN A 149 -1.52 -10.18 -9.70
C ASN A 149 -2.42 -8.93 -9.82
N VAL A 150 -3.51 -8.88 -9.06
CA VAL A 150 -4.42 -7.72 -9.01
C VAL A 150 -3.99 -6.81 -7.85
N PRO A 151 -3.69 -5.52 -8.09
CA PRO A 151 -3.39 -4.56 -7.03
C PRO A 151 -4.51 -4.49 -5.99
N GLN A 152 -4.15 -4.50 -4.71
CA GLN A 152 -5.06 -4.50 -3.57
C GLN A 152 -5.19 -3.11 -2.93
N PRO A 153 -6.25 -2.81 -2.14
CA PRO A 153 -6.41 -1.53 -1.45
C PRO A 153 -5.19 -1.12 -0.62
N ILE A 154 -4.60 -2.07 0.11
CA ILE A 154 -3.27 -1.91 0.70
C ILE A 154 -2.27 -2.56 -0.25
N LEU A 155 -1.55 -1.73 -0.99
CA LEU A 155 -0.63 -2.18 -2.02
C LEU A 155 0.65 -2.69 -1.38
N ARG A 156 0.78 -4.02 -1.29
CA ARG A 156 1.98 -4.70 -0.76
C ARG A 156 2.61 -5.56 -1.85
N PRO A 157 3.54 -5.03 -2.63
CA PRO A 157 4.27 -5.81 -3.63
C PRO A 157 5.15 -6.86 -2.93
N ILE A 158 5.10 -8.08 -3.43
CA ILE A 158 5.85 -9.22 -2.88
C ILE A 158 6.95 -9.65 -3.84
N GLY A 159 6.64 -9.70 -5.14
CA GLY A 159 7.60 -10.19 -6.12
C GLY A 159 7.05 -10.25 -7.52
N THR A 160 7.65 -11.09 -8.34
CA THR A 160 7.30 -11.26 -9.76
C THR A 160 7.31 -12.73 -10.13
N VAL A 161 6.39 -13.16 -10.99
CA VAL A 161 6.37 -14.52 -11.56
C VAL A 161 7.54 -14.69 -12.51
N LEU A 162 8.37 -15.72 -12.28
CA LEU A 162 9.48 -16.10 -13.17
C LEU A 162 9.03 -17.14 -14.18
N ILE A 163 8.41 -18.21 -13.68
CA ILE A 163 7.91 -19.34 -14.51
C ILE A 163 6.44 -19.52 -14.16
N SER A 164 5.59 -19.48 -15.18
CA SER A 164 4.16 -19.76 -15.05
C SER A 164 3.93 -21.26 -15.32
N ASP A 165 3.64 -22.01 -14.27
CA ASP A 165 3.39 -23.47 -14.34
C ASP A 165 2.67 -23.92 -13.07
N ALA A 166 1.92 -25.02 -13.16
CA ALA A 166 1.16 -25.56 -12.03
C ALA A 166 2.03 -26.40 -11.06
N VAL A 167 3.21 -26.86 -11.50
CA VAL A 167 4.06 -27.79 -10.73
C VAL A 167 5.47 -27.23 -10.50
N ILE A 168 6.08 -26.71 -11.56
CA ILE A 168 7.45 -26.17 -11.53
C ILE A 168 7.45 -24.63 -11.57
N GLY A 169 6.33 -24.01 -11.27
CA GLY A 169 6.20 -22.57 -11.22
C GLY A 169 7.17 -21.94 -10.23
N SER A 170 7.58 -20.71 -10.51
CA SER A 170 8.50 -20.01 -9.62
C SER A 170 8.25 -18.51 -9.61
N ILE A 171 8.58 -17.92 -8.47
CA ILE A 171 8.49 -16.47 -8.24
C ILE A 171 9.82 -15.95 -7.68
N ILE A 172 10.14 -14.70 -7.96
CA ILE A 172 11.20 -14.01 -7.25
C ILE A 172 10.59 -13.13 -6.17
N VAL A 173 10.97 -13.33 -4.93
CA VAL A 173 10.61 -12.45 -3.81
C VAL A 173 11.55 -11.25 -3.82
N SER A 174 10.98 -10.07 -4.00
CA SER A 174 11.71 -8.80 -4.02
C SER A 174 10.82 -7.74 -3.37
N LYS A 175 10.60 -7.88 -2.06
CA LYS A 175 9.69 -6.99 -1.33
C LYS A 175 10.10 -5.53 -1.51
N SER A 176 9.19 -4.74 -2.04
CA SER A 176 9.31 -3.29 -2.00
C SER A 176 8.75 -2.74 -0.68
N PRO A 177 9.28 -1.63 -0.18
CA PRO A 177 8.60 -0.91 0.88
C PRO A 177 7.16 -0.57 0.44
N LEU A 178 6.29 -0.31 1.41
CA LEU A 178 4.90 0.07 1.13
C LEU A 178 4.88 1.17 0.07
N VAL A 179 4.27 0.90 -1.07
CA VAL A 179 4.10 1.91 -2.11
C VAL A 179 2.87 2.72 -1.74
N SER A 180 3.08 3.91 -1.20
CA SER A 180 2.02 4.89 -1.06
C SER A 180 1.69 5.45 -2.43
N LEU A 181 0.53 5.08 -2.99
CA LEU A 181 0.02 5.72 -4.20
C LEU A 181 -0.31 7.18 -3.85
N THR A 182 0.23 8.11 -4.60
CA THR A 182 -0.17 9.51 -4.48
C THR A 182 -1.62 9.64 -4.95
N ALA A 183 -2.53 10.00 -4.05
CA ALA A 183 -3.88 10.37 -4.39
C ALA A 183 -4.03 11.87 -4.14
N VAL A 184 -4.23 12.63 -5.19
CA VAL A 184 -4.31 14.10 -5.17
C VAL A 184 -5.48 14.54 -6.00
N GLY A 185 -6.32 15.40 -5.43
CA GLY A 185 -7.34 16.15 -6.13
C GLY A 185 -7.18 17.65 -5.85
N GLN A 186 -7.19 18.45 -6.88
CA GLN A 186 -7.16 19.90 -6.76
C GLN A 186 -8.16 20.54 -7.71
N VAL A 187 -8.98 21.43 -7.18
CA VAL A 187 -9.80 22.36 -7.94
C VAL A 187 -9.33 23.77 -7.64
N SER A 188 -9.06 24.54 -8.66
CA SER A 188 -8.82 25.97 -8.54
C SER A 188 -9.73 26.75 -9.48
N ALA A 189 -10.29 27.84 -8.99
CA ALA A 189 -11.16 28.74 -9.75
C ALA A 189 -10.84 30.20 -9.44
N LEU A 190 -10.91 31.02 -10.48
CA LEU A 190 -10.72 32.48 -10.42
C LEU A 190 -11.95 33.23 -10.96
N VAL A 191 -13.09 32.57 -11.00
CA VAL A 191 -14.33 33.13 -11.53
C VAL A 191 -15.39 33.21 -10.44
N THR A 192 -15.97 34.38 -10.26
CA THR A 192 -16.97 34.65 -9.26
C THR A 192 -18.19 33.74 -9.39
N THR A 193 -18.54 33.03 -8.34
CA THR A 193 -19.76 32.23 -8.21
C THR A 193 -20.60 32.75 -7.08
N THR A 194 -21.88 33.03 -7.33
CA THR A 194 -22.77 33.55 -6.32
C THR A 194 -23.74 32.48 -5.84
N GLN A 195 -23.90 32.35 -4.52
CA GLN A 195 -24.87 31.49 -3.85
C GLN A 195 -25.63 32.29 -2.80
N THR A 196 -26.94 32.05 -2.66
CA THR A 196 -27.68 32.51 -1.48
C THR A 196 -27.51 31.47 -0.40
N LEU A 197 -27.03 31.91 0.76
CA LEU A 197 -26.77 31.02 1.89
C LEU A 197 -27.85 31.19 2.97
N SER A 198 -27.88 30.24 3.87
CA SER A 198 -28.67 30.30 5.11
C SER A 198 -27.83 29.72 6.24
N THR A 199 -28.39 29.54 7.41
CA THR A 199 -27.73 28.82 8.51
C THR A 199 -27.70 27.31 8.30
N THR A 200 -28.34 26.81 7.23
CA THR A 200 -28.24 25.39 6.83
C THR A 200 -27.06 25.21 5.89
N PRO A 201 -26.15 24.28 6.17
CA PRO A 201 -25.03 23.99 5.30
C PRO A 201 -25.47 23.58 3.88
N VAL A 202 -24.84 24.15 2.86
CA VAL A 202 -25.01 23.80 1.45
C VAL A 202 -23.65 23.56 0.81
N GLN A 203 -23.61 22.69 -0.17
CA GLN A 203 -22.36 22.36 -0.86
C GLN A 203 -21.77 23.59 -1.56
N LEU A 204 -20.49 23.85 -1.33
CA LEU A 204 -19.76 24.96 -1.97
C LEU A 204 -19.65 24.72 -3.47
N GLN A 205 -20.11 25.68 -4.26
CA GLN A 205 -20.01 25.65 -5.73
C GLN A 205 -18.83 26.49 -6.21
N ILE A 206 -17.97 25.90 -7.04
CA ILE A 206 -16.80 26.55 -7.63
C ILE A 206 -16.94 26.49 -9.15
N TYR A 207 -16.78 27.63 -9.84
CA TYR A 207 -16.85 27.65 -11.31
C TYR A 207 -15.65 26.96 -11.94
N LYS A 208 -15.93 26.20 -13.01
CA LYS A 208 -14.91 25.63 -13.87
C LYS A 208 -14.14 26.73 -14.58
N ASN A 209 -13.00 27.08 -14.09
CA ASN A 209 -12.01 27.77 -14.89
C ASN A 209 -10.63 27.44 -14.35
N THR A 210 -9.92 26.58 -15.04
CA THR A 210 -8.50 26.58 -15.16
C THR A 210 -7.78 25.27 -14.85
N SER A 211 -7.60 24.81 -13.66
CA SER A 211 -6.69 23.67 -13.46
C SER A 211 -7.36 22.61 -12.59
N LEU A 212 -7.62 21.49 -13.21
CA LEU A 212 -7.90 20.26 -12.50
C LEU A 212 -6.61 19.46 -12.46
N LEU A 213 -6.10 19.24 -11.27
CA LEU A 213 -5.11 18.21 -11.02
C LEU A 213 -5.83 17.06 -10.31
N GLN A 214 -5.87 15.90 -10.92
CA GLN A 214 -6.45 14.71 -10.30
C GLN A 214 -5.59 13.50 -10.61
N SER A 215 -5.29 12.74 -9.56
CA SER A 215 -4.62 11.46 -9.63
C SER A 215 -5.22 10.57 -8.55
N ASN A 216 -5.82 9.46 -8.96
CA ASN A 216 -6.50 8.52 -8.06
C ASN A 216 -7.65 9.13 -7.24
N VAL A 217 -8.14 10.29 -7.65
CA VAL A 217 -9.29 11.01 -7.08
C VAL A 217 -10.13 11.52 -8.24
N THR A 218 -11.43 11.31 -8.20
CA THR A 218 -12.38 11.92 -9.16
C THR A 218 -12.95 13.20 -8.57
N ILE A 219 -12.98 14.25 -9.39
CA ILE A 219 -13.60 15.53 -9.05
C ILE A 219 -14.92 15.62 -9.79
N THR A 220 -16.01 15.78 -9.05
CA THR A 220 -17.36 15.81 -9.64
C THR A 220 -17.66 17.18 -10.24
N GLN A 221 -18.17 17.16 -11.47
CA GLN A 221 -18.59 18.34 -12.21
C GLN A 221 -20.12 18.43 -12.23
N ILE A 222 -20.66 19.60 -11.90
CA ILE A 222 -22.09 19.89 -12.03
C ILE A 222 -22.32 20.68 -13.34
N GLY A 223 -23.04 20.07 -14.27
CA GLY A 223 -23.27 20.65 -15.59
C GLY A 223 -21.99 20.85 -16.38
N THR A 224 -21.95 21.86 -17.26
CA THR A 224 -20.79 22.14 -18.13
C THR A 224 -19.82 23.19 -17.56
N THR A 225 -20.22 23.92 -16.51
CA THR A 225 -19.54 25.13 -16.06
C THR A 225 -19.18 25.16 -14.58
N ARG A 226 -19.69 24.26 -13.75
CA ARG A 226 -19.49 24.27 -12.30
C ARG A 226 -18.89 22.95 -11.82
N TYR A 227 -18.05 23.04 -10.81
CA TYR A 227 -17.66 21.89 -9.99
C TYR A 227 -18.27 22.05 -8.60
N THR A 228 -18.76 20.96 -8.05
CA THR A 228 -18.87 20.86 -6.61
C THR A 228 -17.46 20.63 -6.08
N ALA A 229 -17.20 21.11 -4.88
CA ALA A 229 -15.99 20.74 -4.15
C ALA A 229 -16.11 19.29 -3.62
N LEU A 230 -16.51 18.37 -4.48
CA LEU A 230 -16.68 16.95 -4.22
C LEU A 230 -15.51 16.20 -4.85
N MET A 231 -14.74 15.50 -4.03
CA MET A 231 -13.62 14.67 -4.46
C MET A 231 -13.77 13.28 -3.89
N THR A 232 -13.67 12.28 -4.75
CA THR A 232 -13.84 10.87 -4.38
C THR A 232 -12.59 10.08 -4.72
N PRO A 233 -11.91 9.45 -3.76
CA PRO A 233 -10.87 8.47 -4.06
C PRO A 233 -11.43 7.32 -4.88
N THR A 234 -10.84 7.02 -6.03
CA THR A 234 -11.41 6.06 -6.99
C THR A 234 -10.51 4.90 -7.32
N THR A 235 -9.24 4.96 -6.92
CA THR A 235 -8.26 3.94 -7.27
C THR A 235 -8.01 3.01 -6.09
N VAL A 236 -7.89 1.73 -6.38
CA VAL A 236 -7.40 0.74 -5.42
C VAL A 236 -6.09 1.22 -4.80
N GLY A 237 -6.00 1.19 -3.47
CA GLY A 237 -4.86 1.74 -2.73
C GLY A 237 -4.93 3.25 -2.45
N ALA A 238 -6.01 3.94 -2.84
CA ALA A 238 -6.22 5.34 -2.49
C ALA A 238 -6.81 5.54 -1.08
N SER A 239 -7.25 4.48 -0.40
CA SER A 239 -7.73 4.57 0.98
C SER A 239 -6.62 5.02 1.95
N GLY A 240 -6.96 5.82 2.95
CA GLY A 240 -6.00 6.32 3.93
C GLY A 240 -6.37 7.66 4.55
N PHE A 241 -5.41 8.27 5.23
CA PHE A 241 -5.57 9.61 5.79
C PHE A 241 -5.25 10.67 4.74
N TYR A 242 -6.07 11.72 4.72
CA TYR A 242 -5.94 12.81 3.76
C TYR A 242 -5.69 14.14 4.45
N ARG A 243 -4.83 14.93 3.83
CA ARG A 243 -4.73 16.36 4.08
C ARG A 243 -5.75 17.06 3.19
N ILE A 244 -6.60 17.86 3.80
CA ILE A 244 -7.61 18.68 3.11
C ILE A 244 -7.24 20.13 3.33
N SER A 245 -7.19 20.93 2.27
CA SER A 245 -6.96 22.35 2.37
C SER A 245 -7.90 23.14 1.47
N LEU A 246 -8.42 24.23 1.99
CA LEU A 246 -9.21 25.22 1.25
C LEU A 246 -8.56 26.58 1.42
N SER A 247 -8.30 27.25 0.31
CA SER A 247 -8.00 28.67 0.27
C SER A 247 -9.09 29.36 -0.56
N ILE A 248 -9.80 30.31 0.00
CA ILE A 248 -10.96 30.93 -0.65
C ILE A 248 -10.99 32.44 -0.40
N SER A 249 -11.28 33.19 -1.44
CA SER A 249 -11.61 34.60 -1.39
C SER A 249 -13.08 34.81 -1.69
N THR A 250 -13.73 35.59 -0.86
CA THR A 250 -15.19 35.77 -0.95
C THR A 250 -15.57 37.24 -0.80
N SER A 251 -16.73 37.58 -1.37
CA SER A 251 -17.40 38.86 -1.10
C SER A 251 -18.87 38.63 -0.78
N SER A 252 -19.48 39.58 -0.04
CA SER A 252 -20.88 39.59 0.27
C SER A 252 -21.38 41.00 0.34
N SER A 253 -22.65 41.21 -0.06
CA SER A 253 -23.36 42.50 0.14
C SER A 253 -23.75 42.70 1.62
N ASP A 254 -23.80 41.64 2.41
CA ASP A 254 -24.23 41.64 3.78
C ASP A 254 -23.02 41.37 4.72
N HIS A 255 -22.95 42.13 5.80
CA HIS A 255 -21.94 41.92 6.83
C HIS A 255 -22.25 40.64 7.62
N ASN A 256 -21.66 39.51 7.24
CA ASN A 256 -21.94 38.22 7.85
C ASN A 256 -20.68 37.39 8.01
N ALA A 257 -20.75 36.39 8.86
CA ALA A 257 -19.69 35.38 8.96
C ALA A 257 -20.12 34.13 8.22
N PHE A 258 -19.19 33.61 7.42
CA PHE A 258 -19.35 32.41 6.62
C PHE A 258 -18.48 31.28 7.18
N VAL A 259 -19.08 30.13 7.36
CA VAL A 259 -18.40 28.92 7.83
C VAL A 259 -18.25 27.96 6.68
N PHE A 260 -17.05 27.44 6.53
CA PHE A 260 -16.69 26.36 5.58
C PHE A 260 -16.40 25.11 6.39
N GLU A 261 -17.07 24.03 6.08
CA GLU A 261 -16.95 22.78 6.82
C GLU A 261 -16.71 21.60 5.88
N VAL A 262 -15.79 20.71 6.27
CA VAL A 262 -15.53 19.46 5.55
C VAL A 262 -16.57 18.42 5.93
N TYR A 263 -17.16 17.81 4.95
CA TYR A 263 -18.07 16.67 5.06
C TYR A 263 -17.45 15.43 4.42
N ILE A 264 -17.71 14.28 4.99
CA ILE A 264 -17.40 12.98 4.39
C ILE A 264 -18.70 12.19 4.31
N ASN A 265 -19.09 11.77 3.10
CA ASN A 265 -20.37 11.09 2.84
C ASN A 265 -21.57 11.82 3.44
N THR A 266 -21.62 13.14 3.24
CA THR A 266 -22.66 14.04 3.79
C THR A 266 -22.68 14.18 5.32
N VAL A 267 -21.65 13.68 6.02
CA VAL A 267 -21.52 13.79 7.48
C VAL A 267 -20.48 14.85 7.82
N ALA A 268 -20.85 15.82 8.65
CA ALA A 268 -19.97 16.88 9.14
C ALA A 268 -18.78 16.29 9.93
N THR A 269 -17.57 16.77 9.66
CA THR A 269 -16.35 16.29 10.33
C THR A 269 -15.91 17.18 11.50
N GLY A 270 -16.48 18.38 11.63
CA GLY A 270 -16.03 19.40 12.57
C GLY A 270 -14.75 20.13 12.13
N ILE A 271 -14.24 19.87 10.93
CA ILE A 271 -13.11 20.62 10.33
C ILE A 271 -13.67 21.90 9.73
N LEU A 272 -13.37 23.05 10.34
CA LEU A 272 -13.99 24.33 10.03
C LEU A 272 -12.96 25.38 9.61
N GLY A 273 -13.37 26.21 8.63
CA GLY A 273 -12.76 27.50 8.34
C GLY A 273 -13.81 28.60 8.40
N ILE A 274 -13.47 29.78 8.89
CA ILE A 274 -14.41 30.91 9.04
C ILE A 274 -13.85 32.13 8.34
N ILE A 275 -14.72 32.85 7.60
CA ILE A 275 -14.50 34.22 7.17
C ILE A 275 -15.50 35.10 7.88
N ASP A 276 -15.03 36.00 8.71
CA ASP A 276 -15.84 36.96 9.43
C ASP A 276 -15.81 38.34 8.74
N LEU A 277 -16.92 38.71 8.12
CA LEU A 277 -17.11 40.02 7.48
C LEU A 277 -18.01 40.92 8.34
N THR A 278 -18.25 40.58 9.60
CA THR A 278 -19.17 41.33 10.49
C THR A 278 -18.62 42.67 10.96
N ASN A 279 -17.30 42.87 10.87
CA ASN A 279 -16.66 44.09 11.36
C ASN A 279 -16.28 45.08 10.23
N ASN A 280 -16.74 46.32 10.40
CA ASN A 280 -16.24 47.54 9.74
C ASN A 280 -16.27 47.60 8.21
N ASN A 281 -17.43 47.59 7.59
CA ASN A 281 -17.60 47.87 6.16
C ASN A 281 -16.79 46.94 5.21
N THR A 282 -16.30 45.82 5.68
CA THR A 282 -15.60 44.87 4.83
C THR A 282 -16.65 43.99 4.14
N THR A 283 -16.68 44.08 2.83
CA THR A 283 -17.56 43.24 1.97
C THR A 283 -16.81 42.07 1.35
N ALA A 284 -15.50 41.96 1.60
CA ALA A 284 -14.66 40.89 1.05
C ALA A 284 -13.66 40.37 2.10
N GLY A 285 -13.35 39.10 2.03
CA GLY A 285 -12.39 38.44 2.91
C GLY A 285 -11.78 37.18 2.29
N THR A 286 -10.70 36.73 2.91
CA THR A 286 -10.02 35.50 2.52
C THR A 286 -9.82 34.61 3.74
N THR A 287 -9.92 33.30 3.56
CA THR A 287 -9.53 32.33 4.57
C THR A 287 -8.76 31.18 3.95
N THR A 288 -7.91 30.59 4.73
CA THR A 288 -7.22 29.36 4.40
C THR A 288 -7.25 28.44 5.61
N PHE A 289 -7.69 27.21 5.43
CA PHE A 289 -7.53 26.19 6.45
C PHE A 289 -6.90 24.93 5.85
N THR A 290 -6.22 24.19 6.68
CA THR A 290 -5.66 22.88 6.35
C THR A 290 -5.88 21.96 7.53
N ALA A 291 -6.39 20.77 7.27
CA ALA A 291 -6.61 19.77 8.30
C ALA A 291 -6.31 18.35 7.76
N ILE A 292 -6.13 17.43 8.69
CA ILE A 292 -6.02 16.00 8.39
C ILE A 292 -7.35 15.36 8.76
N THR A 293 -7.85 14.45 7.95
CA THR A 293 -9.10 13.73 8.25
C THR A 293 -8.97 12.97 9.56
N PRO A 294 -9.98 13.06 10.45
CA PRO A 294 -9.92 12.38 11.76
C PRO A 294 -10.01 10.86 11.62
N ASN A 295 -10.63 10.39 10.55
CA ASN A 295 -10.73 8.99 10.18
C ASN A 295 -10.16 8.77 8.79
N PRO A 296 -9.68 7.56 8.47
CA PRO A 296 -9.25 7.25 7.12
C PRO A 296 -10.44 7.32 6.16
N ILE A 297 -10.18 7.85 4.96
CA ILE A 297 -11.12 7.85 3.84
C ILE A 297 -10.89 6.55 3.06
N ILE A 298 -11.97 5.85 2.76
CA ILE A 298 -11.92 4.62 1.95
C ILE A 298 -12.28 4.91 0.49
N ASN A 299 -11.94 3.98 -0.38
CA ASN A 299 -12.27 4.10 -1.78
C ASN A 299 -13.79 4.19 -1.98
N GLY A 300 -14.25 5.24 -2.66
CA GLY A 300 -15.66 5.53 -2.88
C GLY A 300 -16.27 6.53 -1.91
N ASP A 301 -15.57 6.93 -0.83
CA ASP A 301 -16.05 8.01 0.03
C ASP A 301 -16.00 9.36 -0.68
N ASP A 302 -17.00 10.17 -0.46
CA ASP A 302 -17.07 11.54 -0.97
C ASP A 302 -16.53 12.52 0.07
N VAL A 303 -15.58 13.37 -0.34
CA VAL A 303 -15.04 14.47 0.46
C VAL A 303 -15.56 15.78 -0.10
N GLU A 304 -16.30 16.51 0.70
CA GLU A 304 -17.06 17.69 0.27
C GLU A 304 -16.75 18.89 1.14
N ILE A 305 -16.87 20.08 0.58
CA ILE A 305 -16.88 21.33 1.34
C ILE A 305 -18.30 21.90 1.33
N TYR A 306 -18.83 22.15 2.50
CA TYR A 306 -20.07 22.86 2.71
C TYR A 306 -19.81 24.27 3.20
N VAL A 307 -20.71 25.19 2.85
CA VAL A 307 -20.67 26.58 3.28
C VAL A 307 -22.04 26.99 3.82
N TYR A 308 -22.03 27.77 4.90
CA TYR A 308 -23.26 28.36 5.46
C TYR A 308 -22.97 29.69 6.14
N SER A 309 -23.99 30.48 6.34
CA SER A 309 -23.88 31.72 7.09
C SER A 309 -24.20 31.50 8.57
N GLN A 310 -23.60 32.28 9.46
CA GLN A 310 -23.93 32.23 10.89
C GLN A 310 -25.28 32.86 11.20
N SER A 311 -25.77 33.73 10.32
CA SER A 311 -27.08 34.37 10.50
C SER A 311 -27.68 34.80 9.17
N GLY A 312 -29.02 34.92 9.12
CA GLY A 312 -29.74 35.45 7.96
C GLY A 312 -29.61 34.61 6.69
N THR A 313 -29.88 35.26 5.57
CA THR A 313 -29.82 34.66 4.23
C THR A 313 -29.01 35.53 3.27
N PRO A 314 -27.70 35.75 3.53
CA PRO A 314 -26.86 36.64 2.73
C PRO A 314 -26.55 36.04 1.36
N THR A 315 -26.28 36.94 0.43
CA THR A 315 -25.69 36.56 -0.85
C THR A 315 -24.19 36.43 -0.67
N PHE A 316 -23.65 35.25 -0.97
CA PHE A 316 -22.25 34.89 -0.88
C PHE A 316 -21.67 34.79 -2.31
N SER A 317 -20.57 35.46 -2.56
CA SER A 317 -19.82 35.35 -3.81
C SER A 317 -18.44 34.75 -3.56
N CYS A 318 -18.17 33.60 -4.14
CA CYS A 318 -16.84 33.03 -4.19
C CYS A 318 -16.08 33.66 -5.37
N GLU A 319 -15.04 34.44 -5.10
CA GLU A 319 -14.26 35.15 -6.14
C GLU A 319 -13.09 34.30 -6.62
N SER A 320 -12.47 33.58 -5.72
CA SER A 320 -11.44 32.59 -6.04
C SER A 320 -11.45 31.49 -4.98
N ALA A 321 -11.14 30.27 -5.39
CA ALA A 321 -10.98 29.15 -4.49
C ALA A 321 -9.91 28.18 -4.99
N VAL A 322 -9.18 27.60 -4.04
CA VAL A 322 -8.31 26.44 -4.26
C VAL A 322 -8.68 25.41 -3.21
N PHE A 323 -9.23 24.29 -3.64
CA PHE A 323 -9.53 23.15 -2.80
C PHE A 323 -8.62 21.98 -3.16
N ASN A 324 -7.89 21.48 -2.18
CA ASN A 324 -6.99 20.34 -2.34
C ASN A 324 -7.38 19.22 -1.39
N ILE A 325 -7.25 18.01 -1.89
CA ILE A 325 -7.21 16.78 -1.10
C ILE A 325 -5.96 16.01 -1.50
N GLU A 326 -5.16 15.60 -0.52
CA GLU A 326 -3.91 14.88 -0.74
C GLU A 326 -3.79 13.76 0.28
N ARG A 327 -3.56 12.54 -0.18
CA ARG A 327 -3.30 11.41 0.71
C ARG A 327 -1.92 11.55 1.34
N ILE A 328 -1.88 11.46 2.67
CA ILE A 328 -0.65 11.61 3.48
C ILE A 328 -0.28 10.35 4.26
N GLY A 329 -1.18 9.39 4.35
CA GLY A 329 -0.97 8.14 5.07
C GLY A 329 -1.83 7.02 4.50
N VAL A 330 -1.42 5.79 4.74
CA VAL A 330 -2.16 4.57 4.41
C VAL A 330 -2.90 4.03 5.63
N LEU A 331 -3.87 3.17 5.39
CA LEU A 331 -4.60 2.45 6.44
C LEU A 331 -3.72 1.43 7.14
#